data_da6292cf44e1f30a4800a6d076182248
#
_entry.id   da6292cf44e1f30a4800a6d076182248
#
_cell.length_a   1.000
_cell.length_b   1.000
_cell.length_c   1.000
_cell.angle_alpha   90.00
_cell.angle_beta   90.00
_cell.angle_gamma   90.00
#
_symmetry.space_group_name_H-M   'P 1'
#
loop_
_entity.id
_entity.type
_entity.pdbx_description
1 polymer ?
#
loop_
_entity_poly.entity_id
_entity_poly.type
_entity_poly.pdbx_seq_one_letter_code
_entity_poly.pdbx_strand_id
1 'polypeptide(L)'
;VIGYPLFPDHDEPGRQGHGDAATRASVESALHAADDLDAEEIAVSMLGSYVILDGFVRRRGDVERAVAIAESIVGRGYVHSRLLRR
;
A
#
# COMPACT_ATOMS: atom_id res chain seq x y z
N VAL A 1 -36.38 3.11 7.38
CA VAL A 1 -36.07 2.99 7.34
C VAL A 1 -35.54 3.20 7.29
N ILE A 2 -35.53 3.23 7.46
CA ILE A 2 -34.99 3.21 7.44
C ILE A 2 -34.26 3.39 7.25
N GLY A 3 -34.05 3.44 7.09
CA GLY A 3 -33.30 3.51 7.01
C GLY A 3 -32.52 3.46 6.68
N TYR A 4 -32.21 3.37 6.69
CA TYR A 4 -31.41 3.26 6.45
C TYR A 4 -30.60 3.20 6.24
N PRO A 5 -30.52 3.21 6.13
CA PRO A 5 -29.65 3.10 6.01
C PRO A 5 -28.93 3.08 5.90
N LEU A 6 -28.86 3.23 6.00
CA LEU A 6 -28.34 3.13 5.99
C LEU A 6 -27.71 3.04 5.72
N PHE A 7 -27.43 3.11 5.59
CA PHE A 7 -26.86 2.95 5.37
C PHE A 7 -26.21 3.08 5.01
N PRO A 8 -26.22 3.36 4.95
CA PRO A 8 -25.45 3.34 4.71
C PRO A 8 -24.67 3.84 4.70
N ASP A 9 -24.62 4.32 4.85
CA ASP A 9 -23.94 4.85 4.95
C ASP A 9 -23.22 4.93 5.62
N HIS A 10 -23.21 4.77 5.93
CA HIS A 10 -22.49 4.62 6.73
C HIS A 10 -21.53 3.85 6.77
N ASP A 11 -21.64 3.70 7.17
CA ASP A 11 -21.06 2.89 6.18
C ASP A 11 -19.74 3.37 5.62
N GLU A 12 -19.62 4.64 5.37
CA GLU A 12 -18.43 5.26 4.82
C GLU A 12 -17.16 4.98 5.61
N PRO A 13 -17.16 5.15 6.94
CA PRO A 13 -15.95 4.87 7.70
C PRO A 13 -15.52 3.42 7.59
N GLY A 14 -16.48 2.52 7.56
CA GLY A 14 -16.17 1.10 7.43
C GLY A 14 -15.52 0.79 6.11
N ARG A 15 -16.01 1.42 5.04
CA ARG A 15 -15.43 1.20 3.73
C ARG A 15 -14.02 1.72 3.65
N GLN A 16 -13.73 2.84 4.29
CA GLN A 16 -12.38 3.38 4.29
C GLN A 16 -11.41 2.41 4.94
N GLY A 17 -11.81 1.85 6.06
CA GLY A 17 -10.97 0.87 6.72
C GLY A 17 -10.73 -0.34 5.85
N HIS A 18 -11.79 -0.84 5.21
CA HIS A 18 -11.65 -1.97 4.30
C HIS A 18 -10.79 -1.60 3.10
N GLY A 19 -10.96 -0.38 2.58
CA GLY A 19 -10.19 0.09 1.46
C GLY A 19 -8.70 0.14 1.78
N ASP A 20 -8.36 0.62 2.96
CA ASP A 20 -6.96 0.70 3.38
C ASP A 20 -6.36 -0.69 3.52
N ALA A 21 -7.07 -1.61 4.14
CA ALA A 21 -6.57 -2.97 4.31
C ALA A 21 -6.40 -3.67 2.97
N ALA A 22 -7.37 -3.51 2.08
CA ALA A 22 -7.31 -4.12 0.77
C ALA A 22 -6.18 -3.53 -0.07
N THR A 23 -6.00 -2.22 0.00
CA THR A 23 -4.94 -1.55 -0.73
C THR A 23 -3.58 -2.00 -0.23
N ARG A 24 -3.40 -2.06 1.08
CA ARG A 24 -2.16 -2.53 1.66
C ARG A 24 -1.84 -3.95 1.21
N ALA A 25 -2.85 -4.82 1.26
CA ALA A 25 -2.66 -6.21 0.85
C ALA A 25 -2.31 -6.31 -0.63
N SER A 26 -2.93 -5.49 -1.47
CA SER A 26 -2.63 -5.48 -2.90
C SER A 26 -1.19 -5.05 -3.15
N VAL A 27 -0.73 -4.03 -2.45
CA VAL A 27 0.64 -3.56 -2.60
C VAL A 27 1.62 -4.64 -2.13
N GLU A 28 1.34 -5.26 -0.98
CA GLU A 28 2.20 -6.32 -0.48
C GLU A 28 2.29 -7.48 -1.47
N SER A 29 1.14 -7.89 -2.00
CA SER A 29 1.12 -9.00 -2.96
C SER A 29 1.91 -8.66 -4.22
N ALA A 30 1.75 -7.43 -4.70
CA ALA A 30 2.44 -7.01 -5.91
C ALA A 30 3.96 -6.97 -5.69
N LEU A 31 4.38 -6.50 -4.53
CA LEU A 31 5.81 -6.45 -4.21
C LEU A 31 6.40 -7.85 -4.15
N HIS A 32 5.69 -8.77 -3.51
CA HIS A 32 6.18 -10.14 -3.39
C HIS A 32 6.12 -10.90 -4.72
N ALA A 33 5.22 -10.51 -5.60
CA ALA A 33 5.10 -11.16 -6.91
C ALA A 33 6.16 -10.70 -7.90
N ALA A 34 6.84 -9.59 -7.62
CA ALA A 34 7.85 -9.07 -8.54
C ALA A 34 9.12 -9.92 -8.44
N ASP A 35 9.49 -10.55 -9.54
CA ASP A 35 10.64 -11.45 -9.56
C ASP A 35 11.96 -10.72 -9.38
N ASP A 36 11.99 -9.47 -9.75
CA ASP A 36 13.22 -8.68 -9.74
C ASP A 36 13.37 -7.85 -8.47
N LEU A 37 12.57 -8.15 -7.45
CA LEU A 37 12.59 -7.41 -6.20
C LEU A 37 12.51 -8.37 -5.03
N ASP A 38 13.44 -8.23 -4.11
CA ASP A 38 13.40 -8.96 -2.86
C ASP A 38 12.62 -8.14 -1.84
N ALA A 39 11.37 -8.54 -1.61
CA ALA A 39 10.47 -7.77 -0.76
C ALA A 39 10.35 -8.32 0.65
N GLU A 40 11.21 -9.23 1.05
CA GLU A 40 11.07 -9.89 2.35
C GLU A 40 11.20 -8.92 3.52
N GLU A 41 11.99 -7.88 3.35
CA GLU A 41 12.22 -6.93 4.43
C GLU A 41 11.51 -5.61 4.18
N ILE A 42 10.53 -5.60 3.29
CA ILE A 42 9.73 -4.42 3.02
C ILE A 42 8.41 -4.55 3.75
N ALA A 43 8.12 -3.56 4.59
CA ALA A 43 6.84 -3.47 5.30
C ALA A 43 5.99 -2.40 4.65
N VAL A 44 4.71 -2.68 4.49
CA VAL A 44 3.76 -1.76 3.89
C VAL A 44 2.78 -1.33 4.96
N SER A 45 2.57 -0.03 5.07
CA SER A 45 1.54 0.50 5.96
C SER A 45 0.80 1.62 5.24
N MET A 46 -0.31 2.04 5.84
CA MET A 46 -1.12 3.11 5.27
C MET A 46 -1.17 4.25 6.26
N LEU A 47 -1.11 5.46 5.71
CA LEU A 47 -1.31 6.68 6.49
C LEU A 47 -2.25 7.56 5.67
N GLY A 48 -3.53 7.55 6.04
CA GLY A 48 -4.53 8.21 5.22
C GLY A 48 -4.59 7.57 3.84
N SER A 49 -4.42 8.37 2.81
CA SER A 49 -4.41 7.88 1.43
C SER A 49 -3.04 7.43 0.96
N TYR A 50 -2.03 7.57 1.81
CA TYR A 50 -0.65 7.29 1.41
C TYR A 50 -0.23 5.90 1.81
N VAL A 51 0.53 5.26 0.91
CA VAL A 51 1.21 4.01 1.20
C VAL A 51 2.60 4.36 1.70
N ILE A 52 2.99 3.79 2.83
CA ILE A 52 4.31 3.98 3.40
C ILE A 52 5.08 2.69 3.26
N LEU A 53 6.23 2.75 2.61
CA LEU A 53 7.11 1.60 2.46
C LEU A 53 8.28 1.77 3.42
N ASP A 54 8.43 0.81 4.32
CA ASP A 54 9.50 0.80 5.32
C ASP A 54 10.33 -0.44 5.18
N GLY A 55 11.53 -0.40 5.68
CA GLY A 55 12.37 -1.57 5.77
C GLY A 55 13.65 -1.42 4.98
N PHE A 56 14.11 -2.54 4.45
CA PHE A 56 15.43 -2.60 3.81
C PHE A 56 15.34 -3.28 2.46
N VAL A 57 16.16 -2.78 1.53
CA VAL A 57 16.39 -3.44 0.26
C VAL A 57 17.88 -3.69 0.10
N ARG A 58 18.26 -4.53 -0.84
CA ARG A 58 19.66 -4.94 -0.96
C ARG A 58 20.34 -4.38 -2.19
N ARG A 59 19.59 -4.13 -3.23
CA ARG A 59 20.18 -3.75 -4.50
C ARG A 59 19.86 -2.32 -4.84
N ARG A 60 20.76 -1.72 -5.60
CA ARG A 60 20.51 -0.40 -6.15
C ARG A 60 19.32 -0.51 -7.09
N GLY A 61 18.42 0.44 -6.99
CA GLY A 61 17.23 0.44 -7.83
C GLY A 61 16.04 -0.24 -7.21
N ASP A 62 16.22 -1.01 -6.13
CA ASP A 62 15.10 -1.67 -5.48
C ASP A 62 14.12 -0.67 -4.89
N VAL A 63 14.62 0.45 -4.36
CA VAL A 63 13.74 1.49 -3.83
C VAL A 63 12.82 2.00 -4.93
N GLU A 64 13.41 2.36 -6.06
CA GLU A 64 12.63 2.88 -7.18
C GLU A 64 11.66 1.84 -7.71
N ARG A 65 12.08 0.59 -7.75
CA ARG A 65 11.22 -0.49 -8.23
C ARG A 65 10.03 -0.68 -7.30
N ALA A 66 10.28 -0.70 -5.99
CA ALA A 66 9.21 -0.86 -5.00
C ALA A 66 8.23 0.30 -5.09
N VAL A 67 8.73 1.52 -5.21
CA VAL A 67 7.87 2.69 -5.34
C VAL A 67 7.03 2.60 -6.61
N ALA A 68 7.64 2.19 -7.73
CA ALA A 68 6.92 2.08 -8.99
C ALA A 68 5.79 1.06 -8.90
N ILE A 69 6.05 -0.08 -8.25
CA ILE A 69 5.03 -1.11 -8.09
C ILE A 69 3.87 -0.57 -7.25
N ALA A 70 4.19 0.08 -6.13
CA ALA A 70 3.15 0.63 -5.27
C ALA A 70 2.36 1.72 -5.98
N GLU A 71 3.03 2.56 -6.74
CA GLU A 71 2.36 3.63 -7.48
C GLU A 71 1.44 3.10 -8.56
N SER A 72 1.75 1.94 -9.11
CA SER A 72 0.88 1.36 -10.11
C SER A 72 -0.47 0.95 -9.53
N ILE A 73 -0.54 0.82 -8.21
CA ILE A 73 -1.77 0.43 -7.52
C ILE A 73 -2.50 1.65 -6.99
N VAL A 74 -1.79 2.58 -6.36
CA VAL A 74 -2.43 3.69 -5.65
C VAL A 74 -2.31 5.03 -6.38
N GLY A 75 -1.46 5.10 -7.39
CA GLY A 75 -1.29 6.33 -8.14
C GLY A 75 -0.02 7.06 -7.75
N ARG A 76 0.45 7.89 -8.69
CA ARG A 76 1.68 8.65 -8.49
C ARG A 76 1.45 9.70 -7.41
N GLY A 77 2.44 9.86 -6.56
CA GLY A 77 2.37 10.84 -5.50
C GLY A 77 1.73 10.33 -4.22
N TYR A 78 1.25 9.08 -4.21
CA TYR A 78 0.61 8.51 -3.03
C TYR A 78 1.47 7.44 -2.35
N VAL A 79 2.75 7.38 -2.68
CA VAL A 79 3.68 6.45 -2.06
C VAL A 79 4.79 7.24 -1.40
N HIS A 80 5.04 6.92 -0.14
CA HIS A 80 6.13 7.54 0.61
C HIS A 80 7.09 6.44 1.00
N SER A 81 8.32 6.55 0.52
CA SER A 81 9.30 5.50 0.75
C SER A 81 10.23 5.90 1.88
N ARG A 82 10.37 5.00 2.84
CA ARG A 82 11.34 5.12 3.92
C ARG A 82 12.29 3.93 3.87
N LEU A 83 12.45 3.34 2.69
CA LEU A 83 13.30 2.18 2.53
C LEU A 83 14.77 2.58 2.60
N LEU A 84 15.53 1.73 3.24
CA LEU A 84 16.96 1.91 3.36
C LEU A 84 17.65 0.74 2.66
N ARG A 85 18.81 1.02 2.11
CA ARG A 85 19.58 -0.03 1.46
C ARG A 85 20.62 -0.58 2.44
N ARG A 86 20.67 -1.89 2.52
CA ARG A 86 21.67 -2.57 3.32
C ARG A 86 22.98 -2.73 2.58
#